data_d585489677d2ddb51dd74d184b648aa3
#
_entry.id   d585489677d2ddb51dd74d184b648aa3
#
_cell.length_a   1.000
_cell.length_b   1.000
_cell.length_c   1.000
_cell.angle_alpha   90.00
_cell.angle_beta   90.00
_cell.angle_gamma   90.00
#
_symmetry.space_group_name_H-M   'P 1'
#
loop_
_entity.id
_entity.type
_entity.pdbx_description
1 polymer ?
#
loop_
_entity_poly.entity_id
_entity_poly.type
_entity_poly.pdbx_seq_one_letter_code
_entity_poly.pdbx_strand_id
1 'polypeptide(L)'
;MVGAERLREVDRIVAAVHAWAVTDEQVHAVAVVGSYAAGRPGMSSDLDLVIVASAPKRLLPDIDCVSAAVGVHAAPVRERDWGRLRERRFRTPTGLDIDLGIVALSWLGTPVDPGTARVLRDGCQIVFDPEGVTAETLHSLGVTVRHWAGMQ
;
A
#
# COMPACT_ATOMS: atom_id res chain seq x y z
N MET A 1 15.46 5.22 14.85
CA MET A 1 14.91 6.41 14.19
C MET A 1 15.26 6.39 12.70
N VAL A 2 14.31 6.74 11.87
CA VAL A 2 14.50 6.77 10.42
C VAL A 2 15.15 8.08 10.01
N GLY A 3 16.19 7.99 9.17
CA GLY A 3 16.87 9.17 8.67
C GLY A 3 16.07 9.93 7.62
N ALA A 4 16.42 11.20 7.40
CA ALA A 4 15.71 12.07 6.44
C ALA A 4 15.79 11.53 5.01
N GLU A 5 16.91 10.94 4.60
CA GLU A 5 17.05 10.37 3.27
C GLU A 5 16.09 9.20 3.03
N ARG A 6 15.92 8.32 4.05
CA ARG A 6 14.99 7.21 3.98
C ARG A 6 13.56 7.72 3.86
N LEU A 7 13.19 8.74 4.62
CA LEU A 7 11.85 9.33 4.57
C LEU A 7 11.58 9.95 3.18
N ARG A 8 12.57 10.61 2.60
CA ARG A 8 12.43 11.15 1.24
C ARG A 8 12.29 10.04 0.20
N GLU A 9 13.02 8.93 0.36
CA GLU A 9 12.88 7.77 -0.51
C GLU A 9 11.46 7.19 -0.42
N VAL A 10 10.94 7.03 0.79
CA VAL A 10 9.59 6.54 1.02
C VAL A 10 8.56 7.46 0.37
N ASP A 11 8.68 8.76 0.56
CA ASP A 11 7.76 9.74 -0.03
C ASP A 11 7.79 9.68 -1.56
N ARG A 12 8.96 9.52 -2.17
CA ARG A 12 9.08 9.39 -3.64
C ARG A 12 8.38 8.13 -4.14
N ILE A 13 8.54 7.02 -3.42
CA ILE A 13 7.91 5.75 -3.78
C ILE A 13 6.39 5.86 -3.68
N VAL A 14 5.89 6.42 -2.60
CA VAL A 14 4.45 6.60 -2.41
C VAL A 14 3.88 7.52 -3.49
N ALA A 15 4.58 8.61 -3.81
CA ALA A 15 4.16 9.52 -4.88
C ALA A 15 4.12 8.83 -6.24
N ALA A 16 5.11 7.97 -6.54
CA ALA A 16 5.14 7.21 -7.79
C ALA A 16 4.00 6.22 -7.89
N VAL A 17 3.69 5.53 -6.80
CA VAL A 17 2.55 4.60 -6.75
C VAL A 17 1.23 5.36 -6.93
N HIS A 18 1.09 6.52 -6.30
CA HIS A 18 -0.09 7.38 -6.50
C HIS A 18 -0.24 7.77 -7.97
N ALA A 19 0.82 8.25 -8.60
CA ALA A 19 0.79 8.67 -10.00
C ALA A 19 0.38 7.52 -10.92
N TRP A 20 0.89 6.32 -10.67
CA TRP A 20 0.50 5.12 -11.40
C TRP A 20 -0.97 4.79 -11.17
N ALA A 21 -1.43 4.79 -9.92
CA ALA A 21 -2.80 4.43 -9.57
C ALA A 21 -3.83 5.32 -10.29
N VAL A 22 -3.55 6.60 -10.39
CA VAL A 22 -4.42 7.56 -11.09
C VAL A 22 -4.63 7.18 -12.56
N THR A 23 -3.66 6.53 -13.19
CA THR A 23 -3.72 6.18 -14.60
C THR A 23 -4.28 4.79 -14.87
N ASP A 24 -4.47 3.95 -13.84
CA ASP A 24 -4.93 2.58 -14.02
C ASP A 24 -6.37 2.43 -13.52
N GLU A 25 -7.29 2.20 -14.45
CA GLU A 25 -8.72 2.08 -14.15
C GLU A 25 -9.05 0.90 -13.24
N GLN A 26 -8.20 -0.11 -13.16
CA GLN A 26 -8.41 -1.26 -12.30
C GLN A 26 -8.13 -0.97 -10.83
N VAL A 27 -7.38 0.10 -10.54
CA VAL A 27 -7.01 0.47 -9.16
C VAL A 27 -8.09 1.37 -8.57
N HIS A 28 -8.69 0.91 -7.48
CA HIS A 28 -9.74 1.64 -6.77
C HIS A 28 -9.22 2.42 -5.57
N ALA A 29 -8.17 1.93 -4.93
CA ALA A 29 -7.59 2.59 -3.77
C ALA A 29 -6.16 2.13 -3.53
N VAL A 30 -5.39 2.98 -2.87
CA VAL A 30 -4.05 2.66 -2.38
C VAL A 30 -3.91 3.25 -0.98
N ALA A 31 -3.32 2.51 -0.08
CA ALA A 31 -3.04 2.99 1.27
C ALA A 31 -1.67 2.50 1.75
N VAL A 32 -1.02 3.30 2.57
CA VAL A 32 0.14 2.86 3.36
C VAL A 32 -0.41 2.25 4.65
N VAL A 33 0.07 1.07 4.99
CA VAL A 33 -0.27 0.40 6.25
C VAL A 33 1.04 0.09 7.01
N GLY A 34 0.93 -0.55 8.16
CA GLY A 34 2.09 -0.95 8.94
C GLY A 34 2.80 0.21 9.64
N SER A 35 4.09 0.04 9.93
CA SER A 35 4.82 0.93 10.82
C SER A 35 4.97 2.37 10.29
N TYR A 36 5.11 2.55 8.98
CA TYR A 36 5.16 3.90 8.40
C TYR A 36 3.83 4.63 8.56
N ALA A 37 2.71 3.93 8.38
CA ALA A 37 1.39 4.53 8.57
C ALA A 37 1.09 4.82 10.04
N ALA A 38 1.62 3.98 10.94
CA ALA A 38 1.45 4.15 12.38
C ALA A 38 2.36 5.23 12.98
N GLY A 39 3.27 5.79 12.19
CA GLY A 39 4.21 6.80 12.68
C GLY A 39 5.33 6.25 13.56
N ARG A 40 5.62 4.96 13.45
CA ARG A 40 6.64 4.28 14.27
C ARG A 40 7.64 3.50 13.41
N PRO A 41 8.14 4.06 12.29
CA PRO A 41 9.10 3.33 11.47
C PRO A 41 10.48 3.33 12.09
N GLY A 42 11.20 2.21 11.89
CA GLY A 42 12.64 2.11 12.13
C GLY A 42 13.35 1.94 10.79
N MET A 43 14.70 1.94 10.80
CA MET A 43 15.48 1.75 9.57
C MET A 43 15.28 0.36 8.95
N SER A 44 14.92 -0.63 9.76
CA SER A 44 14.62 -1.98 9.29
C SER A 44 13.16 -2.20 8.93
N SER A 45 12.31 -1.17 9.11
CA SER A 45 10.89 -1.28 8.77
C SER A 45 10.69 -1.37 7.27
N ASP A 46 9.76 -2.25 6.86
CA ASP A 46 9.31 -2.34 5.48
C ASP A 46 8.31 -1.22 5.18
N LEU A 47 8.25 -0.80 3.94
CA LEU A 47 7.17 0.06 3.47
C LEU A 47 6.04 -0.84 2.96
N ASP A 48 4.91 -0.83 3.66
CA ASP A 48 3.76 -1.67 3.33
C ASP A 48 2.69 -0.86 2.63
N LEU A 49 2.36 -1.24 1.40
CA LEU A 49 1.31 -0.62 0.60
C LEU A 49 0.25 -1.66 0.26
N VAL A 50 -1.01 -1.26 0.37
CA VAL A 50 -2.15 -2.07 -0.07
C VAL A 50 -2.76 -1.42 -1.30
N ILE A 51 -2.94 -2.20 -2.35
CA ILE A 51 -3.56 -1.78 -3.61
C ILE A 51 -4.86 -2.55 -3.76
N VAL A 52 -5.97 -1.81 -3.81
CA VAL A 52 -7.31 -2.38 -4.01
C VAL A 52 -7.63 -2.31 -5.49
N ALA A 53 -7.87 -3.46 -6.12
CA ALA A 53 -8.05 -3.55 -7.56
C ALA A 53 -9.27 -4.39 -7.93
N SER A 54 -9.84 -4.10 -9.11
CA SER A 54 -10.99 -4.87 -9.66
C SER A 54 -10.62 -6.33 -9.93
N ALA A 55 -9.43 -6.56 -10.47
CA ALA A 55 -8.95 -7.89 -10.82
C ALA A 55 -7.48 -8.04 -10.36
N PRO A 56 -7.26 -8.33 -9.07
CA PRO A 56 -5.90 -8.42 -8.52
C PRO A 56 -4.97 -9.34 -9.30
N LYS A 57 -5.49 -10.46 -9.80
CA LYS A 57 -4.69 -11.41 -10.57
C LYS A 57 -4.10 -10.83 -11.85
N ARG A 58 -4.74 -9.81 -12.43
CA ARG A 58 -4.25 -9.17 -13.65
C ARG A 58 -3.07 -8.24 -13.38
N LEU A 59 -3.01 -7.68 -12.17
CA LEU A 59 -1.89 -6.82 -11.77
C LEU A 59 -0.66 -7.62 -11.36
N LEU A 60 -0.85 -8.84 -10.88
CA LEU A 60 0.23 -9.67 -10.35
C LEU A 60 1.36 -9.98 -11.33
N PRO A 61 1.08 -10.34 -12.61
CA PRO A 61 2.15 -10.64 -13.56
C PRO A 61 2.91 -9.39 -14.00
N ASP A 62 2.38 -8.20 -13.73
CA ASP A 62 2.94 -6.95 -14.26
C ASP A 62 3.89 -6.29 -13.26
N ILE A 63 4.84 -7.08 -12.78
CA ILE A 63 5.87 -6.64 -11.84
C ILE A 63 6.67 -5.48 -12.43
N ASP A 64 6.97 -5.54 -13.72
CA ASP A 64 7.76 -4.51 -14.39
C ASP A 64 7.04 -3.17 -14.39
N CYS A 65 5.72 -3.16 -14.63
CA CYS A 65 4.92 -1.94 -14.54
C CYS A 65 4.92 -1.37 -13.13
N VAL A 66 4.78 -2.22 -12.13
CA VAL A 66 4.79 -1.79 -10.74
C VAL A 66 6.16 -1.23 -10.37
N SER A 67 7.25 -1.89 -10.77
CA SER A 67 8.61 -1.40 -10.55
C SER A 67 8.85 -0.07 -11.24
N ALA A 68 8.39 0.08 -12.48
CA ALA A 68 8.50 1.33 -13.22
C ALA A 68 7.69 2.44 -12.54
N ALA A 69 6.47 2.14 -12.08
CA ALA A 69 5.62 3.10 -11.38
C ALA A 69 6.26 3.56 -10.07
N VAL A 70 6.93 2.67 -9.37
CA VAL A 70 7.64 2.97 -8.13
C VAL A 70 8.89 3.82 -8.40
N GLY A 71 9.39 3.82 -9.64
CA GLY A 71 10.56 4.61 -10.03
C GLY A 71 11.87 4.09 -9.48
N VAL A 72 11.92 2.83 -9.06
CA VAL A 72 13.15 2.20 -8.57
C VAL A 72 13.37 0.89 -9.32
N HIS A 73 14.64 0.54 -9.54
CA HIS A 73 15.01 -0.75 -10.11
C HIS A 73 15.11 -1.77 -8.98
N ALA A 74 13.96 -2.20 -8.49
CA ALA A 74 13.90 -3.16 -7.42
C ALA A 74 13.75 -4.57 -7.98
N ALA A 75 14.54 -5.50 -7.49
CA ALA A 75 14.41 -6.91 -7.85
C ALA A 75 13.33 -7.55 -6.96
N PRO A 76 12.45 -8.40 -7.53
CA PRO A 76 11.50 -9.16 -6.71
C PRO A 76 12.25 -10.03 -5.71
N VAL A 77 11.89 -9.91 -4.43
CA VAL A 77 12.49 -10.72 -3.36
C VAL A 77 11.58 -11.89 -3.00
N ARG A 78 10.28 -11.63 -3.00
CA ARG A 78 9.31 -12.61 -2.53
C ARG A 78 7.96 -12.41 -3.21
N GLU A 79 7.29 -13.54 -3.44
CA GLU A 79 5.92 -13.58 -3.91
C GLU A 79 5.14 -14.52 -3.01
N ARG A 80 4.05 -14.04 -2.40
CA ARG A 80 3.21 -14.86 -1.52
C ARG A 80 1.74 -14.60 -1.76
N ASP A 81 0.95 -15.66 -1.52
CA ASP A 81 -0.50 -15.60 -1.55
C ASP A 81 -1.02 -15.86 -0.13
N TRP A 82 -1.63 -14.86 0.46
CA TRP A 82 -2.17 -14.89 1.81
C TRP A 82 -3.72 -14.92 1.76
N GLY A 83 -4.28 -15.86 1.05
CA GLY A 83 -5.73 -15.94 0.87
C GLY A 83 -6.26 -14.76 0.06
N ARG A 84 -6.87 -13.78 0.73
CA ARG A 84 -7.46 -12.60 0.07
C ARG A 84 -6.45 -11.52 -0.29
N LEU A 85 -5.23 -11.62 0.18
CA LEU A 85 -4.16 -10.66 -0.07
C LEU A 85 -3.01 -11.36 -0.80
N ARG A 86 -2.57 -10.79 -1.91
CA ARG A 86 -1.42 -11.25 -2.68
C ARG A 86 -0.29 -10.27 -2.49
N GLU A 87 0.88 -10.77 -2.13
CA GLU A 87 2.03 -9.94 -1.77
C GLU A 87 3.14 -10.03 -2.80
N ARG A 88 3.73 -8.87 -3.10
CA ARG A 88 4.97 -8.75 -3.87
C ARG A 88 5.96 -7.94 -3.05
N ARG A 89 7.13 -8.49 -2.80
CA ARG A 89 8.18 -7.79 -2.06
C ARG A 89 9.32 -7.43 -2.99
N PHE A 90 9.75 -6.17 -2.90
CA PHE A 90 10.89 -5.63 -3.63
C PHE A 90 11.90 -5.08 -2.63
N ARG A 91 13.18 -5.09 -3.02
CA ARG A 91 14.22 -4.43 -2.23
C ARG A 91 14.89 -3.38 -3.09
N THR A 92 15.00 -2.15 -2.56
CA THR A 92 15.70 -1.06 -3.24
C THR A 92 17.21 -1.19 -3.04
N PRO A 93 18.02 -0.51 -3.87
CA PRO A 93 19.48 -0.51 -3.68
C PRO A 93 19.92 0.03 -2.32
N THR A 94 19.10 0.84 -1.66
CA THR A 94 19.39 1.38 -0.31
C THR A 94 19.03 0.41 0.81
N GLY A 95 18.46 -0.77 0.48
CA GLY A 95 18.08 -1.78 1.46
C GLY A 95 16.68 -1.65 2.03
N LEU A 96 15.85 -0.77 1.46
CA LEU A 96 14.44 -0.68 1.85
C LEU A 96 13.66 -1.82 1.21
N ASP A 97 12.92 -2.57 2.01
CA ASP A 97 11.96 -3.56 1.52
C ASP A 97 10.60 -2.90 1.34
N ILE A 98 9.97 -3.14 0.20
CA ILE A 98 8.65 -2.64 -0.15
C ILE A 98 7.74 -3.86 -0.30
N ASP A 99 6.67 -3.90 0.47
CA ASP A 99 5.65 -4.94 0.38
C ASP A 99 4.41 -4.35 -0.29
N LEU A 100 4.06 -4.87 -1.46
CA LEU A 100 2.84 -4.50 -2.17
C LEU A 100 1.83 -5.62 -1.96
N GLY A 101 0.79 -5.36 -1.16
CA GLY A 101 -0.34 -6.25 -1.00
C GLY A 101 -1.42 -5.86 -1.99
N ILE A 102 -1.86 -6.80 -2.83
CA ILE A 102 -2.88 -6.55 -3.83
C ILE A 102 -4.15 -7.31 -3.44
N VAL A 103 -5.26 -6.59 -3.29
CA VAL A 103 -6.53 -7.13 -2.81
C VAL A 103 -7.68 -6.71 -3.71
N ALA A 104 -8.76 -7.47 -3.68
CA ALA A 104 -10.01 -7.10 -4.33
C ALA A 104 -10.81 -6.12 -3.46
N LEU A 105 -11.82 -5.47 -4.05
CA LEU A 105 -12.74 -4.59 -3.33
C LEU A 105 -13.39 -5.27 -2.13
N SER A 106 -13.64 -6.57 -2.22
CA SER A 106 -14.24 -7.34 -1.13
C SER A 106 -13.39 -7.36 0.15
N TRP A 107 -12.09 -7.06 0.05
CA TRP A 107 -11.22 -6.92 1.22
C TRP A 107 -11.69 -5.78 2.13
N LEU A 108 -12.30 -4.75 1.53
CA LEU A 108 -12.91 -3.63 2.24
C LEU A 108 -14.41 -3.83 2.48
N GLY A 109 -14.94 -5.00 2.15
CA GLY A 109 -16.37 -5.32 2.29
C GLY A 109 -16.82 -5.42 3.74
N THR A 110 -18.13 -5.22 3.96
CA THR A 110 -18.73 -5.33 5.29
C THR A 110 -19.55 -6.62 5.39
N PRO A 111 -19.48 -7.32 6.54
CA PRO A 111 -18.63 -7.03 7.71
C PRO A 111 -17.15 -7.20 7.36
N VAL A 112 -16.32 -6.36 7.96
CA VAL A 112 -14.87 -6.40 7.70
C VAL A 112 -14.26 -7.64 8.35
N ASP A 113 -13.48 -8.37 7.58
CA ASP A 113 -12.74 -9.53 8.07
C ASP A 113 -11.83 -9.13 9.25
N PRO A 114 -11.75 -9.96 10.34
CA PRO A 114 -10.91 -9.60 11.49
C PRO A 114 -9.45 -9.32 11.16
N GLY A 115 -8.88 -10.04 10.21
CA GLY A 115 -7.49 -9.79 9.76
C GLY A 115 -7.35 -8.44 9.09
N THR A 116 -8.28 -8.10 8.21
CA THR A 116 -8.33 -6.78 7.56
C THR A 116 -8.50 -5.67 8.58
N ALA A 117 -9.44 -5.85 9.52
CA ALA A 117 -9.69 -4.87 10.58
C ALA A 117 -8.42 -4.61 11.41
N ARG A 118 -7.67 -5.65 11.73
CA ARG A 118 -6.42 -5.52 12.48
C ARG A 118 -5.41 -4.67 11.70
N VAL A 119 -5.22 -4.96 10.42
CA VAL A 119 -4.29 -4.21 9.57
C VAL A 119 -4.67 -2.73 9.56
N LEU A 120 -5.95 -2.42 9.34
CA LEU A 120 -6.42 -1.04 9.23
C LEU A 120 -6.34 -0.30 10.58
N ARG A 121 -6.60 -0.98 11.69
CA ARG A 121 -6.51 -0.39 13.02
C ARG A 121 -5.08 -0.15 13.48
N ASP A 122 -4.14 -1.00 13.08
CA ASP A 122 -2.73 -0.87 13.47
C ASP A 122 -2.08 0.35 12.81
N GLY A 123 -2.54 0.76 11.64
CA GLY A 123 -2.07 1.96 10.95
C GLY A 123 -2.50 1.94 9.50
N CYS A 124 -3.12 3.03 9.07
CA CYS A 124 -3.56 3.19 7.68
C CYS A 124 -3.55 4.68 7.31
N GLN A 125 -2.86 5.02 6.23
CA GLN A 125 -2.91 6.36 5.65
C GLN A 125 -3.25 6.23 4.18
N ILE A 126 -4.32 6.90 3.77
CA ILE A 126 -4.85 6.82 2.41
C ILE A 126 -3.93 7.58 1.46
N VAL A 127 -3.57 6.92 0.36
CA VAL A 127 -2.79 7.52 -0.73
C VAL A 127 -3.71 7.90 -1.88
N PHE A 128 -4.66 7.02 -2.24
CA PHE A 128 -5.57 7.20 -3.36
C PHE A 128 -6.90 6.52 -3.01
N ASP A 129 -8.00 7.27 -3.05
CA ASP A 129 -9.32 6.75 -2.69
C ASP A 129 -10.43 7.63 -3.30
N PRO A 130 -10.48 7.71 -4.66
CA PRO A 130 -11.38 8.66 -5.32
C PRO A 130 -12.86 8.41 -5.05
N GLU A 131 -13.25 7.16 -4.79
CA GLU A 131 -14.63 6.78 -4.50
C GLU A 131 -14.92 6.70 -3.00
N GLY A 132 -13.92 6.93 -2.15
CA GLY A 132 -14.08 6.93 -0.71
C GLY A 132 -14.30 5.55 -0.09
N VAL A 133 -13.98 4.47 -0.80
CA VAL A 133 -14.22 3.10 -0.30
C VAL A 133 -13.39 2.76 0.92
N THR A 134 -12.13 3.19 0.96
CA THR A 134 -11.26 2.96 2.11
C THR A 134 -11.71 3.83 3.30
N ALA A 135 -12.00 5.10 3.04
CA ALA A 135 -12.48 6.02 4.08
C ALA A 135 -13.76 5.50 4.73
N GLU A 136 -14.69 4.98 3.94
CA GLU A 136 -15.95 4.41 4.45
C GLU A 136 -15.68 3.20 5.34
N THR A 137 -14.79 2.31 4.94
CA THR A 137 -14.43 1.13 5.73
C THR A 137 -13.76 1.54 7.05
N LEU A 138 -12.82 2.48 7.02
CA LEU A 138 -12.19 3.00 8.23
C LEU A 138 -13.23 3.61 9.18
N HIS A 139 -14.16 4.38 8.63
CA HIS A 139 -15.23 4.98 9.42
C HIS A 139 -16.08 3.90 10.10
N SER A 140 -16.43 2.84 9.39
CA SER A 140 -17.22 1.72 9.93
C SER A 140 -16.50 1.00 11.07
N LEU A 141 -15.16 1.03 11.09
CA LEU A 141 -14.35 0.44 12.14
C LEU A 141 -14.05 1.38 13.30
N GLY A 142 -14.55 2.62 13.24
CA GLY A 142 -14.25 3.64 14.25
C GLY A 142 -12.82 4.16 14.18
N VAL A 143 -12.17 4.00 13.02
CA VAL A 143 -10.79 4.46 12.81
C VAL A 143 -10.79 5.85 12.20
N THR A 144 -9.98 6.75 12.74
CA THR A 144 -9.81 8.09 12.18
C THR A 144 -9.18 8.00 10.79
N VAL A 145 -9.82 8.63 9.80
CA VAL A 145 -9.32 8.68 8.44
C VAL A 145 -8.12 9.63 8.38
N ARG A 146 -6.99 9.13 7.88
CA ARG A 146 -5.77 9.91 7.68
C ARG A 146 -5.28 9.70 6.25
N HIS A 147 -4.68 10.74 5.68
CA HIS A 147 -4.08 10.69 4.35
C HIS A 147 -2.57 10.79 4.45
N TRP A 148 -1.87 10.11 3.56
CA TRP A 148 -0.44 10.29 3.42
C TRP A 148 -0.19 11.74 3.00
N ALA A 149 0.85 12.36 3.57
CA ALA A 149 1.12 13.78 3.35
C ALA A 149 1.19 14.12 1.85
N GLY A 150 0.42 15.11 1.42
CA GLY A 150 0.36 15.53 0.02
C GLY A 150 -0.63 14.75 -0.85
N MET A 151 -1.29 13.74 -0.31
CA MET A 151 -2.22 12.87 -1.05
C MET A 151 -3.65 13.09 -0.58
N GLN A 152 -4.20 14.23 -0.93
CA GLN A 152 -5.59 14.57 -0.54
C GLN A 152 -6.52 14.60 -1.74
#